data_40f1ec7a167a82402a3f2670b812d2d2
#
_entry.id   40f1ec7a167a82402a3f2670b812d2d2
#
_cell.length_a   1.000
_cell.length_b   1.000
_cell.length_c   1.000
_cell.angle_alpha   90.00
_cell.angle_beta   90.00
_cell.angle_gamma   90.00
#
_symmetry.space_group_name_H-M   'P 1'
#
loop_
_entity.id
_entity.type
_entity.pdbx_description
1 polymer ?
#
loop_
_entity_poly.entity_id
_entity_poly.type
_entity_poly.pdbx_seq_one_letter_code
_entity_poly.pdbx_strand_id
1 'polypeptide(L)'
;MMLAAPILIIATGGMICERSGVTNVGLDGLMSIGACTAAIVHQLLEAAGVGRISLTVALLAAALVSMLISVLHAIASVDLKSDQTISGTGINLLATGITVFVCQRIYGTDRSTEFKMGMVKDGIGFYPTLYIAIVVVVLAWFILYKTPFGMHLRACGEHPAAADSVGINVRRIRYIGVLSSGFLG
;
A
#
# COMPACT_ATOMS: atom_id res chain seq x y z
N MET A 1 2.78 -7.92 18.81
CA MET A 1 3.18 -6.59 18.31
C MET A 1 3.86 -6.62 16.93
N MET A 2 4.60 -7.66 16.57
CA MET A 2 5.25 -7.77 15.24
C MET A 2 4.23 -7.75 14.07
N LEU A 3 3.10 -8.42 14.19
CA LEU A 3 2.05 -8.48 13.17
C LEU A 3 1.14 -7.25 13.14
N ALA A 4 1.10 -6.47 14.22
CA ALA A 4 0.24 -5.30 14.30
C ALA A 4 0.75 -4.10 13.48
N ALA A 5 2.06 -3.94 13.31
CA ALA A 5 2.65 -2.81 12.61
C ALA A 5 2.27 -2.79 11.11
N PRO A 6 2.40 -3.88 10.34
CA PRO A 6 1.94 -3.90 8.95
C PRO A 6 0.44 -3.62 8.83
N ILE A 7 -0.38 -4.21 9.71
CA ILE A 7 -1.83 -4.01 9.70
C ILE A 7 -2.18 -2.54 9.94
N LEU A 8 -1.48 -1.84 10.85
CA LEU A 8 -1.67 -0.41 11.10
C LEU A 8 -1.33 0.45 9.86
N ILE A 9 -0.27 0.11 9.15
CA ILE A 9 0.14 0.85 7.93
C ILE A 9 -0.94 0.69 6.86
N ILE A 10 -1.38 -0.54 6.59
CA ILE A 10 -2.41 -0.84 5.60
C ILE A 10 -3.75 -0.18 5.97
N ALA A 11 -4.17 -0.31 7.23
CA ALA A 11 -5.40 0.32 7.73
C ALA A 11 -5.36 1.85 7.57
N THR A 12 -4.18 2.46 7.77
CA THR A 12 -3.98 3.90 7.54
C THR A 12 -4.14 4.25 6.06
N GLY A 13 -3.59 3.43 5.16
CA GLY A 13 -3.76 3.56 3.71
C GLY A 13 -5.22 3.45 3.29
N GLY A 14 -5.94 2.43 3.79
CA GLY A 14 -7.37 2.25 3.59
C GLY A 14 -8.20 3.45 4.06
N MET A 15 -7.91 3.95 5.26
CA MET A 15 -8.58 5.13 5.82
C MET A 15 -8.38 6.38 4.93
N ILE A 16 -7.19 6.62 4.40
CA ILE A 16 -6.94 7.76 3.49
C ILE A 16 -7.78 7.61 2.22
N CYS A 17 -7.84 6.38 1.67
CA CYS A 17 -8.63 6.09 0.48
C CYS A 17 -10.13 6.32 0.72
N GLU A 18 -10.68 5.76 1.81
CA GLU A 18 -12.09 5.93 2.17
C GLU A 18 -12.47 7.39 2.40
N ARG A 19 -11.59 8.18 3.03
CA ARG A 19 -11.80 9.62 3.20
C ARG A 19 -11.82 10.40 1.87
N SER A 20 -11.30 9.84 0.78
CA SER A 20 -11.42 10.41 -0.57
C SER A 20 -12.73 10.06 -1.28
N GLY A 21 -13.55 9.18 -0.69
CA GLY A 21 -14.80 8.67 -1.27
C GLY A 21 -14.61 7.48 -2.20
N VAL A 22 -13.47 6.77 -2.07
CA VAL A 22 -13.21 5.50 -2.77
C VAL A 22 -12.84 4.44 -1.74
N THR A 23 -13.56 3.31 -1.74
CA THR A 23 -13.25 2.17 -0.87
C THR A 23 -12.29 1.23 -1.59
N ASN A 24 -11.11 1.00 -1.03
CA ASN A 24 -10.14 0.07 -1.60
C ASN A 24 -10.20 -1.29 -0.91
N VAL A 25 -11.05 -2.19 -1.41
CA VAL A 25 -11.17 -3.58 -0.94
C VAL A 25 -9.98 -4.43 -1.41
N GLY A 26 -9.21 -3.95 -2.40
CA GLY A 26 -8.04 -4.64 -2.97
C GLY A 26 -6.76 -4.59 -2.13
N LEU A 27 -6.80 -4.04 -0.91
CA LEU A 27 -5.61 -3.86 -0.06
C LEU A 27 -4.90 -5.16 0.28
N ASP A 28 -5.63 -6.26 0.48
CA ASP A 28 -5.06 -7.58 0.76
C ASP A 28 -4.21 -8.10 -0.42
N GLY A 29 -4.73 -7.94 -1.63
CA GLY A 29 -3.98 -8.26 -2.85
C GLY A 29 -2.76 -7.38 -3.05
N LEU A 30 -2.88 -6.07 -2.78
CA LEU A 30 -1.75 -5.13 -2.87
C LEU A 30 -0.65 -5.50 -1.89
N MET A 31 -1.01 -5.86 -0.63
CA MET A 31 -0.08 -6.37 0.37
C MET A 31 0.63 -7.65 -0.10
N SER A 32 -0.10 -8.59 -0.70
CA SER A 32 0.46 -9.85 -1.20
C SER A 32 1.48 -9.61 -2.31
N ILE A 33 1.18 -8.72 -3.28
CA ILE A 33 2.12 -8.32 -4.34
C ILE A 33 3.32 -7.58 -3.77
N GLY A 34 3.09 -6.66 -2.83
CA GLY A 34 4.15 -5.94 -2.13
C GLY A 34 5.10 -6.89 -1.42
N ALA A 35 4.56 -7.84 -0.65
CA ALA A 35 5.37 -8.85 0.05
C ALA A 35 6.18 -9.73 -0.91
N CYS A 36 5.57 -10.20 -2.01
CA CYS A 36 6.25 -10.98 -3.04
C CYS A 36 7.39 -10.18 -3.68
N THR A 37 7.13 -8.92 -4.04
CA THR A 37 8.14 -8.01 -4.63
C THR A 37 9.27 -7.75 -3.65
N ALA A 38 8.96 -7.45 -2.38
CA ALA A 38 9.97 -7.24 -1.34
C ALA A 38 10.86 -8.47 -1.18
N ALA A 39 10.27 -9.67 -1.15
CA ALA A 39 11.00 -10.92 -1.01
C ALA A 39 12.00 -11.13 -2.15
N ILE A 40 11.55 -10.94 -3.40
CA ILE A 40 12.39 -11.12 -4.59
C ILE A 40 13.52 -10.10 -4.63
N VAL A 41 13.21 -8.81 -4.46
CA VAL A 41 14.21 -7.74 -4.51
C VAL A 41 15.21 -7.89 -3.38
N HIS A 42 14.77 -8.23 -2.18
CA HIS A 42 15.65 -8.43 -1.05
C HIS A 42 16.64 -9.58 -1.29
N GLN A 43 16.17 -10.73 -1.79
CA GLN A 43 17.05 -11.85 -2.12
C GLN A 43 18.06 -11.53 -3.23
N LEU A 44 17.64 -10.84 -4.28
CA LEU A 44 18.54 -10.42 -5.35
C LEU A 44 19.65 -9.50 -4.84
N LEU A 45 19.31 -8.56 -3.95
CA LEU A 45 20.28 -7.64 -3.35
C LEU A 45 21.18 -8.32 -2.31
N GLU A 46 20.67 -9.30 -1.55
CA GLU A 46 21.50 -10.14 -0.68
C GLU A 46 22.52 -10.95 -1.49
N ALA A 47 22.10 -11.55 -2.59
CA ALA A 47 22.99 -12.28 -3.50
C ALA A 47 24.05 -11.38 -4.14
N ALA A 48 23.74 -10.10 -4.36
CA ALA A 48 24.67 -9.08 -4.85
C ALA A 48 25.58 -8.51 -3.74
N GLY A 49 25.45 -8.95 -2.48
CA GLY A 49 26.28 -8.48 -1.37
C GLY A 49 25.91 -7.11 -0.82
N VAL A 50 24.75 -6.58 -1.15
CA VAL A 50 24.26 -5.28 -0.70
C VAL A 50 23.70 -5.41 0.72
N GLY A 51 24.50 -5.30 1.73
CA GLY A 51 24.20 -5.41 3.17
C GLY A 51 22.79 -4.93 3.62
N ARG A 52 22.68 -4.29 4.77
CA ARG A 52 21.38 -3.87 5.37
C ARG A 52 20.52 -2.92 4.53
N ILE A 53 21.11 -2.23 3.55
CA ILE A 53 20.39 -1.32 2.64
C ILE A 53 19.44 -2.12 1.73
N SER A 54 19.71 -3.41 1.48
CA SER A 54 18.86 -4.28 0.66
C SER A 54 17.41 -4.31 1.12
N LEU A 55 17.17 -4.34 2.43
CA LEU A 55 15.82 -4.34 2.99
C LEU A 55 15.06 -3.03 2.71
N THR A 56 15.72 -1.87 2.87
CA THR A 56 15.10 -0.57 2.61
C THR A 56 14.74 -0.42 1.12
N VAL A 57 15.64 -0.85 0.24
CA VAL A 57 15.39 -0.82 -1.21
C VAL A 57 14.25 -1.77 -1.58
N ALA A 58 14.22 -2.96 -0.98
CA ALA A 58 13.15 -3.93 -1.20
C ALA A 58 11.77 -3.39 -0.78
N LEU A 59 11.68 -2.73 0.38
CA LEU A 59 10.45 -2.10 0.85
C LEU A 59 9.98 -0.96 -0.06
N LEU A 60 10.90 -0.11 -0.53
CA LEU A 60 10.55 0.95 -1.48
C LEU A 60 10.09 0.38 -2.83
N ALA A 61 10.75 -0.66 -3.34
CA ALA A 61 10.35 -1.33 -4.56
C ALA A 61 8.94 -1.96 -4.41
N ALA A 62 8.66 -2.61 -3.27
CA ALA A 62 7.35 -3.16 -2.97
C ALA A 62 6.26 -2.08 -2.98
N ALA A 63 6.49 -0.97 -2.26
CA ALA A 63 5.55 0.15 -2.20
C ALA A 63 5.26 0.76 -3.59
N LEU A 64 6.28 0.88 -4.45
CA LEU A 64 6.11 1.37 -5.81
C LEU A 64 5.32 0.40 -6.69
N VAL A 65 5.59 -0.91 -6.59
CA VAL A 65 4.86 -1.92 -7.37
C VAL A 65 3.40 -2.01 -6.92
N SER A 66 3.13 -2.04 -5.61
CA SER A 66 1.76 -2.00 -5.08
C SER A 66 1.01 -0.74 -5.51
N MET A 67 1.68 0.43 -5.48
CA MET A 67 1.13 1.68 -5.99
C MET A 67 0.80 1.61 -7.48
N LEU A 68 1.66 1.00 -8.32
CA LEU A 68 1.39 0.82 -9.75
C LEU A 68 0.18 -0.08 -10.00
N ILE A 69 0.04 -1.18 -9.24
CA ILE A 69 -1.14 -2.05 -9.35
C ILE A 69 -2.42 -1.33 -8.88
N SER A 70 -2.33 -0.48 -7.86
CA SER A 70 -3.47 0.30 -7.38
C SER A 70 -4.01 1.30 -8.41
N VAL A 71 -3.21 1.66 -9.45
CA VAL A 71 -3.70 2.45 -10.59
C VAL A 71 -4.85 1.76 -11.30
N LEU A 72 -4.84 0.42 -11.41
CA LEU A 72 -5.93 -0.34 -12.03
C LEU A 72 -7.24 -0.13 -11.26
N HIS A 73 -7.17 -0.17 -9.92
CA HIS A 73 -8.32 0.13 -9.07
C HIS A 73 -8.79 1.58 -9.21
N ALA A 74 -7.85 2.53 -9.30
CA ALA A 74 -8.16 3.94 -9.48
C ALA A 74 -8.89 4.18 -10.81
N ILE A 75 -8.42 3.60 -11.91
CA ILE A 75 -9.09 3.71 -13.22
C ILE A 75 -10.49 3.10 -13.16
N ALA A 76 -10.61 1.88 -12.60
CA ALA A 76 -11.89 1.20 -12.51
C ALA A 76 -12.91 1.98 -11.66
N SER A 77 -12.52 2.45 -10.50
CA SER A 77 -13.41 3.10 -9.53
C SER A 77 -13.67 4.57 -9.82
N VAL A 78 -12.68 5.32 -10.31
CA VAL A 78 -12.80 6.77 -10.52
C VAL A 78 -13.25 7.11 -11.93
N ASP A 79 -12.66 6.50 -12.97
CA ASP A 79 -12.94 6.82 -14.36
C ASP A 79 -14.11 6.00 -14.93
N LEU A 80 -14.07 4.67 -14.74
CA LEU A 80 -15.11 3.79 -15.23
C LEU A 80 -16.34 3.75 -14.31
N LYS A 81 -16.25 4.35 -13.11
CA LYS A 81 -17.32 4.35 -12.10
C LYS A 81 -17.89 2.95 -11.84
N SER A 82 -17.04 1.92 -11.94
CA SER A 82 -17.43 0.55 -11.64
C SER A 82 -17.61 0.34 -10.14
N ASP A 83 -18.28 -0.75 -9.78
CA ASP A 83 -18.40 -1.14 -8.38
C ASP A 83 -17.01 -1.36 -7.77
N GLN A 84 -16.73 -0.61 -6.69
CA GLN A 84 -15.42 -0.60 -6.03
C GLN A 84 -15.11 -1.94 -5.37
N THR A 85 -16.14 -2.63 -4.88
CA THR A 85 -16.01 -3.95 -4.26
C THR A 85 -15.62 -5.00 -5.30
N ILE A 86 -16.27 -4.98 -6.47
CA ILE A 86 -15.96 -5.90 -7.58
C ILE A 86 -14.54 -5.66 -8.08
N SER A 87 -14.16 -4.40 -8.27
CA SER A 87 -12.80 -4.05 -8.70
C SER A 87 -11.75 -4.48 -7.67
N GLY A 88 -11.99 -4.24 -6.37
CA GLY A 88 -11.08 -4.63 -5.30
C GLY A 88 -10.93 -6.14 -5.16
N THR A 89 -12.03 -6.88 -5.16
CA THR A 89 -12.00 -8.36 -5.10
C THR A 89 -11.32 -8.95 -6.33
N GLY A 90 -11.52 -8.37 -7.52
CA GLY A 90 -10.80 -8.75 -8.73
C GLY A 90 -9.29 -8.61 -8.58
N ILE A 91 -8.81 -7.50 -7.97
CA ILE A 91 -7.39 -7.30 -7.68
C ILE A 91 -6.87 -8.34 -6.68
N ASN A 92 -7.62 -8.67 -5.64
CA ASN A 92 -7.21 -9.69 -4.67
C ASN A 92 -7.02 -11.06 -5.32
N LEU A 93 -7.94 -11.49 -6.19
CA LEU A 93 -7.83 -12.74 -6.93
C LEU A 93 -6.64 -12.73 -7.89
N LEU A 94 -6.47 -11.65 -8.64
CA LEU A 94 -5.37 -11.48 -9.59
C LEU A 94 -4.02 -11.47 -8.85
N ALA A 95 -3.92 -10.76 -7.74
CA ALA A 95 -2.74 -10.71 -6.90
C ALA A 95 -2.33 -12.08 -6.38
N THR A 96 -3.28 -12.83 -5.85
CA THR A 96 -3.04 -14.20 -5.36
C THR A 96 -2.53 -15.12 -6.49
N GLY A 97 -3.14 -15.06 -7.67
CA GLY A 97 -2.68 -15.83 -8.83
C GLY A 97 -1.27 -15.47 -9.27
N ILE A 98 -0.98 -14.17 -9.38
CA ILE A 98 0.35 -13.68 -9.78
C ILE A 98 1.42 -14.06 -8.75
N THR A 99 1.17 -13.85 -7.47
CA THR A 99 2.16 -14.11 -6.42
C THR A 99 2.50 -15.59 -6.34
N VAL A 100 1.52 -16.48 -6.38
CA VAL A 100 1.74 -17.94 -6.39
C VAL A 100 2.51 -18.36 -7.65
N PHE A 101 2.11 -17.87 -8.83
CA PHE A 101 2.81 -18.18 -10.09
C PHE A 101 4.26 -17.73 -10.07
N VAL A 102 4.53 -16.51 -9.62
CA VAL A 102 5.89 -15.95 -9.54
C VAL A 102 6.74 -16.72 -8.52
N CYS A 103 6.21 -17.03 -7.34
CA CYS A 103 6.90 -17.83 -6.33
C CYS A 103 7.24 -19.23 -6.86
N GLN A 104 6.30 -19.92 -7.49
CA GLN A 104 6.56 -21.24 -8.09
C GLN A 104 7.63 -21.17 -9.19
N ARG A 105 7.66 -20.10 -9.96
CA ARG A 105 8.63 -19.94 -11.04
C ARG A 105 10.05 -19.65 -10.54
N ILE A 106 10.18 -18.90 -9.45
CA ILE A 106 11.47 -18.49 -8.89
C ILE A 106 11.98 -19.50 -7.86
N TYR A 107 11.11 -19.97 -6.98
CA TYR A 107 11.49 -20.80 -5.82
C TYR A 107 11.11 -22.28 -5.95
N GLY A 108 10.32 -22.65 -6.96
CA GLY A 108 9.78 -24.02 -7.11
C GLY A 108 8.73 -24.40 -6.06
N THR A 109 8.31 -23.44 -5.23
CA THR A 109 7.31 -23.59 -4.17
C THR A 109 6.34 -22.40 -4.19
N ASP A 110 5.20 -22.53 -3.50
CA ASP A 110 4.21 -21.47 -3.34
C ASP A 110 4.61 -20.39 -2.31
N ARG A 111 5.83 -20.48 -1.75
CA ARG A 111 6.36 -19.58 -0.72
C ARG A 111 7.76 -19.10 -1.07
N SER A 112 8.15 -17.94 -0.52
CA SER A 112 9.54 -17.49 -0.58
C SER A 112 10.44 -18.34 0.32
N THR A 113 11.72 -18.43 -0.03
CA THR A 113 12.74 -19.07 0.82
C THR A 113 13.10 -18.20 2.02
N GLU A 114 13.79 -18.80 3.01
CA GLU A 114 14.27 -18.06 4.18
C GLU A 114 15.30 -17.00 3.81
N PHE A 115 15.22 -15.84 4.48
CA PHE A 115 16.17 -14.74 4.33
C PHE A 115 17.34 -14.90 5.28
N LYS A 116 18.54 -14.59 4.80
CA LYS A 116 19.77 -14.61 5.64
C LYS A 116 19.85 -13.37 6.53
N MET A 117 19.39 -12.21 6.02
CA MET A 117 19.33 -10.95 6.77
C MET A 117 17.89 -10.54 7.01
N GLY A 118 17.43 -10.68 8.26
CA GLY A 118 16.14 -10.17 8.72
C GLY A 118 16.28 -8.84 9.48
N MET A 119 15.14 -8.25 9.84
CA MET A 119 15.11 -7.11 10.75
C MET A 119 15.58 -7.52 12.14
N VAL A 120 16.59 -6.82 12.67
CA VAL A 120 17.09 -6.99 14.03
C VAL A 120 16.24 -6.14 14.99
N LYS A 121 15.94 -6.69 16.16
CA LYS A 121 15.29 -5.94 17.24
C LYS A 121 16.24 -4.89 17.80
N ASP A 122 15.67 -3.72 18.13
CA ASP A 122 16.40 -2.70 18.91
C ASP A 122 16.74 -3.19 20.32
N GLY A 123 17.65 -2.48 20.99
CA GLY A 123 18.00 -2.74 22.39
C GLY A 123 16.82 -2.73 23.37
N ILE A 124 15.68 -2.15 23.00
CA ILE A 124 14.41 -2.14 23.75
C ILE A 124 13.53 -3.37 23.38
N GLY A 125 13.93 -4.18 22.40
CA GLY A 125 13.21 -5.40 22.01
C GLY A 125 12.10 -5.19 20.95
N PHE A 126 11.98 -4.02 20.37
CA PHE A 126 11.01 -3.70 19.30
C PHE A 126 11.64 -3.80 17.91
N TYR A 127 10.79 -4.08 16.91
CA TYR A 127 11.20 -4.09 15.52
C TYR A 127 11.08 -2.67 14.92
N PRO A 128 11.98 -2.27 14.01
CA PRO A 128 11.93 -0.96 13.33
C PRO A 128 10.58 -0.66 12.64
N THR A 129 9.88 -1.70 12.19
CA THR A 129 8.54 -1.58 11.59
C THR A 129 7.52 -0.92 12.50
N LEU A 130 7.62 -1.08 13.82
CA LEU A 130 6.71 -0.45 14.76
C LEU A 130 6.87 1.09 14.76
N TYR A 131 8.12 1.57 14.74
CA TYR A 131 8.40 3.00 14.67
C TYR A 131 7.92 3.60 13.34
N ILE A 132 8.14 2.89 12.23
CA ILE A 132 7.63 3.29 10.91
C ILE A 132 6.11 3.39 10.95
N ALA A 133 5.41 2.39 11.51
CA ALA A 133 3.95 2.41 11.61
C ALA A 133 3.44 3.61 12.41
N ILE A 134 4.06 3.92 13.56
CA ILE A 134 3.69 5.08 14.38
C ILE A 134 3.89 6.38 13.58
N VAL A 135 5.03 6.53 12.92
CA VAL A 135 5.33 7.71 12.10
C VAL A 135 4.30 7.86 10.97
N VAL A 136 3.96 6.77 10.27
CA VAL A 136 2.95 6.78 9.20
C VAL A 136 1.58 7.21 9.73
N VAL A 137 1.14 6.67 10.86
CA VAL A 137 -0.14 7.05 11.48
C VAL A 137 -0.16 8.54 11.87
N VAL A 138 0.92 9.04 12.50
CA VAL A 138 1.02 10.45 12.90
C VAL A 138 1.04 11.37 11.69
N LEU A 139 1.79 11.00 10.64
CA LEU A 139 1.83 11.76 9.38
C LEU A 139 0.46 11.76 8.69
N ALA A 140 -0.22 10.62 8.62
CA ALA A 140 -1.55 10.53 8.05
C ALA A 140 -2.56 11.40 8.82
N TRP A 141 -2.53 11.34 10.16
CA TRP A 141 -3.35 12.21 10.99
C TRP A 141 -3.05 13.69 10.72
N PHE A 142 -1.77 14.08 10.67
CA PHE A 142 -1.38 15.45 10.39
C PHE A 142 -1.85 15.91 9.00
N ILE A 143 -1.62 15.10 7.97
CA ILE A 143 -2.04 15.40 6.59
C ILE A 143 -3.56 15.54 6.51
N LEU A 144 -4.32 14.60 7.09
CA LEU A 144 -5.78 14.58 7.00
C LEU A 144 -6.44 15.72 7.77
N TYR A 145 -5.91 16.11 8.94
CA TYR A 145 -6.61 17.04 9.83
C TYR A 145 -5.95 18.41 9.95
N LYS A 146 -4.68 18.54 9.58
CA LYS A 146 -3.93 19.80 9.77
C LYS A 146 -3.52 20.48 8.46
N THR A 147 -3.78 19.83 7.29
CA THR A 147 -3.42 20.42 5.98
C THR A 147 -4.63 20.76 5.13
N PRO A 148 -4.52 21.73 4.20
CA PRO A 148 -5.57 22.03 3.23
C PRO A 148 -5.88 20.85 2.32
N PHE A 149 -4.87 20.03 2.00
CA PHE A 149 -5.05 18.82 1.20
C PHE A 149 -6.02 17.83 1.86
N GLY A 150 -5.85 17.57 3.18
CA GLY A 150 -6.75 16.69 3.92
C GLY A 150 -8.18 17.23 4.01
N MET A 151 -8.35 18.55 4.06
CA MET A 151 -9.66 19.17 3.99
C MET A 151 -10.33 18.93 2.63
N HIS A 152 -9.59 19.14 1.52
CA HIS A 152 -10.10 18.86 0.18
C HIS A 152 -10.43 17.37 0.00
N LEU A 153 -9.59 16.48 0.52
CA LEU A 153 -9.79 15.03 0.42
C LEU A 153 -11.09 14.59 1.12
N ARG A 154 -11.34 15.09 2.33
CA ARG A 154 -12.59 14.81 3.05
C ARG A 154 -13.82 15.42 2.37
N ALA A 155 -13.70 16.65 1.88
CA ALA A 155 -14.79 17.31 1.12
C ALA A 155 -15.16 16.50 -0.13
N CYS A 156 -14.17 15.96 -0.87
CA CYS A 156 -14.41 15.10 -2.03
C CYS A 156 -15.07 13.76 -1.66
N GLY A 157 -14.83 13.25 -0.44
CA GLY A 157 -15.47 12.03 0.04
C GLY A 157 -16.91 12.26 0.49
N GLU A 158 -17.18 13.34 1.22
CA GLU A 158 -18.51 13.63 1.78
C GLU A 158 -19.49 14.17 0.72
N HIS A 159 -19.08 15.20 -0.05
CA HIS A 159 -19.92 15.85 -1.05
C HIS A 159 -19.12 16.21 -2.31
N PRO A 160 -18.88 15.23 -3.22
CA PRO A 160 -18.06 15.47 -4.41
C PRO A 160 -18.61 16.55 -5.33
N ALA A 161 -19.93 16.67 -5.47
CA ALA A 161 -20.54 17.73 -6.29
C ALA A 161 -20.32 19.13 -5.72
N ALA A 162 -20.37 19.28 -4.39
CA ALA A 162 -20.07 20.55 -3.73
C ALA A 162 -18.59 20.90 -3.83
N ALA A 163 -17.69 19.91 -3.71
CA ALA A 163 -16.25 20.12 -3.88
C ALA A 163 -15.91 20.57 -5.30
N ASP A 164 -16.56 19.98 -6.31
CA ASP A 164 -16.37 20.36 -7.71
C ASP A 164 -16.85 21.79 -8.00
N SER A 165 -17.98 22.20 -7.42
CA SER A 165 -18.54 23.55 -7.60
C SER A 165 -17.65 24.68 -7.07
N VAL A 166 -16.78 24.40 -6.10
CA VAL A 166 -15.79 25.36 -5.58
C VAL A 166 -14.41 25.21 -6.27
N GLY A 167 -14.33 24.45 -7.37
CA GLY A 167 -13.14 24.32 -8.20
C GLY A 167 -12.12 23.26 -7.74
N ILE A 168 -12.49 22.37 -6.80
CA ILE A 168 -11.64 21.27 -6.38
C ILE A 168 -11.73 20.14 -7.40
N ASN A 169 -10.61 19.71 -7.96
CA ASN A 169 -10.58 18.59 -8.89
C ASN A 169 -10.75 17.25 -8.16
N VAL A 170 -12.01 16.81 -8.04
CA VAL A 170 -12.41 15.58 -7.33
C VAL A 170 -11.71 14.36 -7.89
N ARG A 171 -11.56 14.25 -9.23
CA ARG A 171 -10.87 13.14 -9.88
C ARG A 171 -9.44 13.01 -9.39
N ARG A 172 -8.65 14.09 -9.39
CA ARG A 172 -7.25 14.08 -8.94
C ARG A 172 -7.12 13.69 -7.48
N ILE A 173 -7.99 14.23 -6.63
CA ILE A 173 -7.99 13.93 -5.18
C ILE A 173 -8.26 12.45 -4.92
N ARG A 174 -9.24 11.86 -5.60
CA ARG A 174 -9.54 10.43 -5.49
C ARG A 174 -8.40 9.54 -5.97
N TYR A 175 -7.76 9.88 -7.10
CA TYR A 175 -6.56 9.18 -7.56
C TYR A 175 -5.44 9.20 -6.51
N ILE A 176 -5.15 10.35 -5.91
CA ILE A 176 -4.13 10.46 -4.87
C ILE A 176 -4.52 9.59 -3.65
N GLY A 177 -5.80 9.57 -3.26
CA GLY A 177 -6.29 8.70 -2.18
C GLY A 177 -6.04 7.22 -2.45
N VAL A 178 -6.40 6.74 -3.64
CA VAL A 178 -6.17 5.34 -4.04
C VAL A 178 -4.68 5.01 -4.16
N LEU A 179 -3.88 5.87 -4.79
CA LEU A 179 -2.45 5.65 -4.95
C LEU A 179 -1.71 5.65 -3.62
N SER A 180 -2.09 6.53 -2.68
CA SER A 180 -1.52 6.53 -1.33
C SER A 180 -1.87 5.26 -0.55
N SER A 181 -3.06 4.70 -0.73
CA SER A 181 -3.42 3.41 -0.13
C SER A 181 -2.62 2.26 -0.74
N GLY A 182 -2.37 2.28 -2.07
CA GLY A 182 -1.52 1.30 -2.73
C GLY A 182 -0.05 1.40 -2.35
N PHE A 183 0.45 2.60 -2.05
CA PHE A 183 1.82 2.81 -1.57
C PHE A 183 2.03 2.27 -0.15
N LEU A 184 0.99 2.31 0.69
CA LEU A 184 1.02 1.82 2.08
C LEU A 184 0.63 0.33 2.21
N GLY A 185 0.03 -0.27 1.17
CA GLY A 185 -0.30 -1.70 1.10
C GLY A 185 0.84 -2.51 0.55
#